data_ca2a788c232407f0aa579433780cdd72
#
_entry.id   ca2a788c232407f0aa579433780cdd72
#
_cell.length_a   1.000
_cell.length_b   1.000
_cell.length_c   1.000
_cell.angle_alpha   90.00
_cell.angle_beta   90.00
_cell.angle_gamma   90.00
#
_symmetry.space_group_name_H-M   'P 1'
#
loop_
_entity.id
_entity.type
_entity.pdbx_description
1 polymer ?
#
loop_
_entity_poly.entity_id
_entity_poly.type
_entity_poly.pdbx_seq_one_letter_code
_entity_poly.pdbx_strand_id
1 'polypeptide(L)'
;LDRDDLDRWHLVEGDDMVDDGTHPLWDRNEVHEIYREWRRVFDRYDPSRSAVAEAWVLPERQYLYARPSELGQTFNFEFAKATWTYDDMHTAIEKGLKAAVESDSASTWVLSNHDVPRVATRYALPQIKATRYHQIALDWLLRDGSSYDEDRELGERRARAALLLELALPGSAYVYQGEELGLFEV
;
A
#
# COMPACT_ATOMS: atom_id res chain seq x y z
N LEU A 1 -2.89 5.67 27.75
CA LEU A 1 -1.50 5.91 27.35
C LEU A 1 -0.81 6.70 28.45
N ASP A 2 0.25 6.18 29.00
CA ASP A 2 1.11 6.92 29.91
C ASP A 2 2.28 7.58 29.17
N ARG A 3 3.18 8.24 29.91
CA ARG A 3 4.28 8.98 29.31
C ARG A 3 5.31 8.04 28.67
N ASP A 4 5.51 6.87 29.27
CA ASP A 4 6.47 5.87 28.79
C ASP A 4 5.99 5.25 27.46
N ASP A 5 4.66 5.19 27.23
CA ASP A 5 4.09 4.76 25.96
C ASP A 5 4.44 5.71 24.81
N LEU A 6 4.49 7.03 25.08
CA LEU A 6 4.87 8.03 24.08
C LEU A 6 6.35 7.99 23.75
N ASP A 7 7.20 7.62 24.68
CA ASP A 7 8.64 7.50 24.47
C ASP A 7 9.01 6.33 23.54
N ARG A 8 8.07 5.40 23.31
CA ARG A 8 8.24 4.29 22.37
C ARG A 8 7.85 4.64 20.92
N TRP A 9 7.48 5.88 20.64
CA TRP A 9 7.09 6.31 19.28
C TRP A 9 8.17 6.05 18.23
N HIS A 10 9.44 6.22 18.59
CA HIS A 10 10.57 5.96 17.70
C HIS A 10 10.67 4.51 17.22
N LEU A 11 9.99 3.56 17.89
CA LEU A 11 10.00 2.15 17.50
C LEU A 11 9.03 1.83 16.33
N VAL A 12 8.25 2.79 15.86
CA VAL A 12 7.39 2.62 14.67
C VAL A 12 8.06 3.06 13.37
N GLU A 13 9.27 3.65 13.45
CA GLU A 13 10.03 4.11 12.30
C GLU A 13 11.47 3.56 12.32
N GLY A 14 11.99 3.21 11.14
CA GLY A 14 13.38 2.78 10.97
C GLY A 14 13.62 1.29 11.13
N ASP A 15 14.90 0.92 11.24
CA ASP A 15 15.34 -0.47 11.26
C ASP A 15 15.00 -1.21 12.57
N ASP A 16 14.67 -0.45 13.63
CA ASP A 16 14.32 -0.98 14.96
C ASP A 16 12.79 -1.10 15.15
N MET A 17 12.01 -1.02 14.08
CA MET A 17 10.57 -1.11 14.11
C MET A 17 10.11 -2.43 14.75
N VAL A 18 9.37 -2.31 15.87
CA VAL A 18 8.74 -3.46 16.53
C VAL A 18 7.28 -3.50 16.10
N ASP A 19 6.97 -4.39 15.17
CA ASP A 19 5.61 -4.60 14.66
C ASP A 19 5.13 -6.02 15.04
N ASP A 20 4.91 -6.23 16.32
CA ASP A 20 4.44 -7.51 16.91
C ASP A 20 3.04 -7.41 17.54
N GLY A 21 2.39 -6.26 17.39
CA GLY A 21 1.07 -5.97 17.98
C GLY A 21 1.11 -5.51 19.43
N THR A 22 2.28 -5.22 19.99
CA THR A 22 2.44 -4.78 21.40
C THR A 22 2.75 -3.29 21.54
N HIS A 23 3.04 -2.59 20.44
CA HIS A 23 3.30 -1.16 20.48
C HIS A 23 2.06 -0.39 20.93
N PRO A 24 2.15 0.55 21.90
CA PRO A 24 0.98 1.21 22.50
C PRO A 24 0.16 2.06 21.53
N LEU A 25 0.77 2.55 20.43
CA LEU A 25 0.16 3.46 19.47
C LEU A 25 0.05 2.89 18.06
N TRP A 26 0.64 1.72 17.79
CA TRP A 26 0.76 1.18 16.45
C TRP A 26 0.38 -0.28 16.38
N ASP A 27 -0.47 -0.67 15.42
CA ASP A 27 -0.85 -2.04 15.08
C ASP A 27 -1.09 -2.96 16.29
N ARG A 28 -1.87 -2.50 17.25
CA ARG A 28 -2.17 -3.24 18.47
C ARG A 28 -3.01 -4.48 18.18
N ASN A 29 -2.70 -5.58 18.84
CA ASN A 29 -3.49 -6.80 18.72
C ASN A 29 -4.96 -6.61 19.10
N GLU A 30 -5.26 -5.70 20.01
CA GLU A 30 -6.64 -5.43 20.46
C GLU A 30 -7.51 -4.75 19.39
N VAL A 31 -6.92 -4.06 18.39
CA VAL A 31 -7.70 -3.43 17.31
C VAL A 31 -8.46 -4.46 16.49
N HIS A 32 -7.93 -5.68 16.38
CA HIS A 32 -8.57 -6.78 15.66
C HIS A 32 -9.88 -7.24 16.30
N GLU A 33 -10.09 -7.02 17.61
CA GLU A 33 -11.38 -7.27 18.25
C GLU A 33 -12.45 -6.32 17.73
N ILE A 34 -12.11 -5.05 17.56
CA ILE A 34 -12.98 -4.03 16.98
C ILE A 34 -13.37 -4.41 15.54
N TYR A 35 -12.42 -4.84 14.73
CA TYR A 35 -12.70 -5.23 13.34
C TYR A 35 -13.59 -6.47 13.25
N ARG A 36 -13.44 -7.43 14.16
CA ARG A 36 -14.35 -8.58 14.28
C ARG A 36 -15.78 -8.16 14.68
N GLU A 37 -15.91 -7.12 15.51
CA GLU A 37 -17.23 -6.54 15.82
C GLU A 37 -17.83 -5.85 14.59
N TRP A 38 -17.04 -5.08 13.85
CA TRP A 38 -17.50 -4.48 12.59
C TRP A 38 -17.93 -5.53 11.58
N ARG A 39 -17.19 -6.63 11.45
CA ARG A 39 -17.58 -7.75 10.58
C ARG A 39 -18.96 -8.27 10.91
N ARG A 40 -19.29 -8.47 12.18
CA ARG A 40 -20.63 -8.89 12.60
C ARG A 40 -21.73 -7.90 12.20
N VAL A 41 -21.41 -6.61 12.15
CA VAL A 41 -22.34 -5.58 11.66
C VAL A 41 -22.49 -5.67 10.15
N PHE A 42 -21.38 -5.79 9.41
CA PHE A 42 -21.37 -5.88 7.95
C PHE A 42 -22.20 -7.09 7.47
N ASP A 43 -22.14 -8.20 8.16
CA ASP A 43 -22.84 -9.44 7.83
C ASP A 43 -24.35 -9.39 8.07
N ARG A 44 -24.86 -8.33 8.69
CA ARG A 44 -26.33 -8.10 8.82
C ARG A 44 -26.98 -7.54 7.55
N TYR A 45 -26.17 -7.12 6.60
CA TYR A 45 -26.64 -6.58 5.33
C TYR A 45 -26.69 -7.66 4.25
N ASP A 46 -27.58 -7.50 3.29
CA ASP A 46 -27.67 -8.33 2.10
C ASP A 46 -27.56 -7.44 0.84
N PRO A 47 -26.52 -7.55 0.03
CA PRO A 47 -25.30 -8.32 0.29
C PRO A 47 -24.50 -7.76 1.49
N SER A 48 -23.72 -8.63 2.12
CA SER A 48 -22.80 -8.25 3.20
C SER A 48 -21.90 -7.09 2.77
N ARG A 49 -21.63 -6.17 3.69
CA ARG A 49 -20.73 -5.04 3.44
C ARG A 49 -19.28 -5.46 3.61
N SER A 50 -18.37 -4.72 2.97
CA SER A 50 -16.93 -4.92 3.08
C SER A 50 -16.24 -3.61 3.46
N ALA A 51 -15.03 -3.74 3.98
CA ALA A 51 -14.13 -2.63 4.21
C ALA A 51 -12.72 -3.02 3.72
N VAL A 52 -11.88 -2.04 3.47
CA VAL A 52 -10.47 -2.24 3.15
C VAL A 52 -9.62 -1.53 4.21
N ALA A 53 -8.59 -2.22 4.69
CA ALA A 53 -7.64 -1.62 5.61
C ALA A 53 -6.59 -0.80 4.86
N GLU A 54 -6.33 0.40 5.35
CA GLU A 54 -5.12 1.15 5.05
C GLU A 54 -4.14 0.93 6.20
N ALA A 55 -3.44 -0.21 6.17
CA ALA A 55 -2.55 -0.64 7.24
C ALA A 55 -1.09 -0.61 6.76
N TRP A 56 -0.34 0.39 7.19
CA TRP A 56 1.10 0.54 6.97
C TRP A 56 1.89 -0.28 7.98
N VAL A 57 1.70 -1.59 7.96
CA VAL A 57 2.29 -2.56 8.87
C VAL A 57 3.18 -3.54 8.09
N LEU A 58 3.98 -4.34 8.80
CA LEU A 58 4.79 -5.37 8.14
C LEU A 58 3.89 -6.34 7.34
N PRO A 59 4.37 -6.86 6.21
CA PRO A 59 3.60 -7.80 5.39
C PRO A 59 3.05 -8.98 6.17
N GLU A 60 3.80 -9.46 7.15
CA GLU A 60 3.43 -10.57 8.04
C GLU A 60 2.24 -10.24 8.95
N ARG A 61 1.93 -8.96 9.11
CA ARG A 61 0.78 -8.52 9.91
C ARG A 61 -0.39 -8.02 9.07
N GLN A 62 -0.16 -7.65 7.83
CA GLN A 62 -1.21 -7.20 6.91
C GLN A 62 -2.32 -8.25 6.75
N TYR A 63 -1.98 -9.55 6.75
CA TYR A 63 -2.96 -10.61 6.60
C TYR A 63 -3.99 -10.65 7.74
N LEU A 64 -3.66 -10.15 8.93
CA LEU A 64 -4.60 -10.08 10.04
C LEU A 64 -5.81 -9.24 9.69
N TYR A 65 -5.57 -8.06 9.07
CA TYR A 65 -6.62 -7.14 8.63
C TYR A 65 -7.46 -7.70 7.49
N ALA A 66 -6.85 -8.51 6.61
CA ALA A 66 -7.48 -9.05 5.42
C ALA A 66 -8.37 -10.27 5.69
N ARG A 67 -8.33 -10.85 6.88
CA ARG A 67 -9.12 -12.04 7.22
C ARG A 67 -10.62 -11.84 6.94
N PRO A 68 -11.33 -12.86 6.43
CA PRO A 68 -12.78 -12.81 6.24
C PRO A 68 -13.57 -12.51 7.52
N SER A 69 -12.98 -12.86 8.69
CA SER A 69 -13.56 -12.58 10.01
C SER A 69 -13.37 -11.14 10.49
N GLU A 70 -12.66 -10.30 9.73
CA GLU A 70 -12.35 -8.91 10.07
C GLU A 70 -12.77 -7.98 8.92
N LEU A 71 -11.87 -7.20 8.34
CA LEU A 71 -12.23 -6.24 7.27
C LEU A 71 -12.39 -6.92 5.90
N GLY A 72 -11.69 -8.02 5.68
CA GLY A 72 -11.77 -8.81 4.45
C GLY A 72 -10.79 -8.38 3.36
N GLN A 73 -10.25 -7.18 3.44
CA GLN A 73 -9.28 -6.65 2.48
C GLN A 73 -8.26 -5.73 3.16
N THR A 74 -7.06 -5.67 2.60
CA THR A 74 -6.03 -4.66 2.95
C THR A 74 -5.28 -4.26 1.69
N PHE A 75 -4.89 -2.98 1.57
CA PHE A 75 -4.12 -2.50 0.43
C PHE A 75 -2.75 -3.16 0.37
N ASN A 76 -2.35 -3.59 -0.83
CA ASN A 76 -1.02 -4.10 -1.09
C ASN A 76 -0.06 -2.93 -1.36
N PHE A 77 0.52 -2.36 -0.31
CA PHE A 77 1.46 -1.26 -0.42
C PHE A 77 2.81 -1.66 -1.00
N GLU A 78 3.19 -2.93 -0.99
CA GLU A 78 4.39 -3.38 -1.70
C GLU A 78 4.27 -3.17 -3.20
N PHE A 79 3.06 -3.37 -3.76
CA PHE A 79 2.78 -3.07 -5.16
C PHE A 79 2.80 -1.55 -5.44
N ALA A 80 2.20 -0.74 -4.55
CA ALA A 80 2.24 0.72 -4.64
C ALA A 80 3.66 1.28 -4.54
N LYS A 81 4.56 0.64 -3.78
CA LYS A 81 5.96 1.05 -3.60
C LYS A 81 6.87 0.60 -4.74
N ALA A 82 6.47 -0.39 -5.54
CA ALA A 82 7.32 -1.01 -6.54
C ALA A 82 7.82 0.00 -7.58
N THR A 83 9.10 -0.07 -7.90
CA THR A 83 9.66 0.60 -9.08
C THR A 83 9.23 -0.14 -10.35
N TRP A 84 9.29 0.54 -11.50
CA TRP A 84 8.99 -0.10 -12.78
C TRP A 84 10.18 -0.98 -13.24
N THR A 85 10.48 -1.99 -12.46
CA THR A 85 11.47 -3.04 -12.77
C THR A 85 10.81 -4.41 -12.64
N TYR A 86 11.33 -5.39 -13.36
CA TYR A 86 10.82 -6.77 -13.27
C TYR A 86 10.89 -7.29 -11.83
N ASP A 87 12.04 -7.14 -11.18
CA ASP A 87 12.28 -7.73 -9.86
C ASP A 87 11.35 -7.15 -8.78
N ASP A 88 11.17 -5.83 -8.76
CA ASP A 88 10.30 -5.19 -7.77
C ASP A 88 8.83 -5.54 -8.01
N MET A 89 8.36 -5.46 -9.27
CA MET A 89 6.98 -5.82 -9.62
C MET A 89 6.69 -7.29 -9.35
N HIS A 90 7.57 -8.18 -9.78
CA HIS A 90 7.42 -9.62 -9.57
C HIS A 90 7.37 -9.95 -8.08
N THR A 91 8.30 -9.40 -7.29
CA THR A 91 8.35 -9.60 -5.83
C THR A 91 7.08 -9.10 -5.14
N ALA A 92 6.58 -7.92 -5.52
CA ALA A 92 5.37 -7.35 -4.93
C ALA A 92 4.12 -8.21 -5.26
N ILE A 93 4.04 -8.70 -6.49
CA ILE A 93 2.93 -9.58 -6.92
C ILE A 93 2.98 -10.91 -6.18
N GLU A 94 4.14 -11.59 -6.14
CA GLU A 94 4.29 -12.86 -5.44
C GLU A 94 3.93 -12.75 -3.96
N LYS A 95 4.43 -11.71 -3.27
CA LYS A 95 4.09 -11.46 -1.86
C LYS A 95 2.60 -11.23 -1.66
N GLY A 96 1.98 -10.43 -2.53
CA GLY A 96 0.55 -10.14 -2.46
C GLY A 96 -0.32 -11.38 -2.66
N LEU A 97 0.01 -12.21 -3.65
CA LEU A 97 -0.70 -13.47 -3.90
C LEU A 97 -0.52 -14.47 -2.75
N LYS A 98 0.69 -14.57 -2.21
CA LYS A 98 0.97 -15.41 -1.06
C LYS A 98 0.17 -14.97 0.17
N ALA A 99 0.18 -13.68 0.48
CA ALA A 99 -0.57 -13.11 1.60
C ALA A 99 -2.08 -13.35 1.46
N ALA A 100 -2.64 -13.27 0.25
CA ALA A 100 -4.03 -13.57 -0.02
C ALA A 100 -4.39 -15.02 0.30
N VAL A 101 -3.53 -15.96 -0.08
CA VAL A 101 -3.71 -17.39 0.25
C VAL A 101 -3.63 -17.63 1.76
N GLU A 102 -2.65 -17.02 2.43
CA GLU A 102 -2.43 -17.19 3.89
C GLU A 102 -3.56 -16.59 4.72
N SER A 103 -4.22 -15.53 4.24
CA SER A 103 -5.33 -14.88 4.92
C SER A 103 -6.72 -15.41 4.54
N ASP A 104 -6.80 -16.35 3.59
CA ASP A 104 -8.07 -16.81 2.99
C ASP A 104 -8.89 -15.62 2.46
N SER A 105 -8.21 -14.66 1.81
CA SER A 105 -8.79 -13.44 1.27
C SER A 105 -8.35 -13.18 -0.17
N ALA A 106 -8.76 -12.04 -0.73
CA ALA A 106 -8.28 -11.56 -2.03
C ALA A 106 -7.24 -10.46 -1.84
N SER A 107 -6.21 -10.43 -2.70
CA SER A 107 -5.32 -9.27 -2.79
C SER A 107 -6.07 -8.03 -3.22
N THR A 108 -5.63 -6.88 -2.73
CA THR A 108 -6.17 -5.57 -3.09
C THR A 108 -5.03 -4.73 -3.67
N TRP A 109 -5.03 -4.62 -4.99
CA TRP A 109 -3.98 -3.93 -5.73
C TRP A 109 -4.24 -2.44 -5.78
N VAL A 110 -3.18 -1.66 -5.66
CA VAL A 110 -3.23 -0.19 -5.73
C VAL A 110 -1.88 0.33 -6.21
N LEU A 111 -1.88 1.28 -7.14
CA LEU A 111 -0.66 1.92 -7.64
C LEU A 111 -0.40 3.28 -7.00
N SER A 112 -1.44 4.05 -6.71
CA SER A 112 -1.33 5.37 -6.08
C SER A 112 -2.47 5.62 -5.11
N ASN A 113 -2.25 6.54 -4.19
CA ASN A 113 -3.26 7.12 -3.31
C ASN A 113 -2.87 8.59 -2.98
N HIS A 114 -3.52 9.21 -2.01
CA HIS A 114 -3.23 10.59 -1.61
C HIS A 114 -1.90 10.75 -0.84
N ASP A 115 -1.31 9.66 -0.36
CA ASP A 115 -0.06 9.65 0.43
C ASP A 115 1.17 9.28 -0.40
N VAL A 116 0.99 8.76 -1.62
CA VAL A 116 2.09 8.39 -2.50
C VAL A 116 2.02 9.15 -3.82
N PRO A 117 3.16 9.53 -4.41
CA PRO A 117 3.19 10.24 -5.67
C PRO A 117 2.51 9.44 -6.79
N ARG A 118 1.80 10.14 -7.68
CA ARG A 118 1.08 9.53 -8.80
C ARG A 118 1.98 8.63 -9.63
N VAL A 119 1.47 7.49 -10.03
CA VAL A 119 2.22 6.47 -10.77
C VAL A 119 2.83 7.02 -12.06
N ALA A 120 2.14 7.91 -12.78
CA ALA A 120 2.66 8.52 -14.01
C ALA A 120 3.94 9.34 -13.73
N THR A 121 3.96 10.15 -12.67
CA THR A 121 5.15 10.89 -12.24
C THR A 121 6.24 9.94 -11.76
N ARG A 122 5.93 9.00 -10.88
CA ARG A 122 6.93 8.05 -10.36
C ARG A 122 7.64 7.28 -11.47
N TYR A 123 6.89 6.86 -12.48
CA TYR A 123 7.44 6.05 -13.58
C TYR A 123 8.05 6.87 -14.72
N ALA A 124 7.87 8.20 -14.69
CA ALA A 124 8.59 9.14 -15.54
C ALA A 124 10.01 9.44 -15.04
N LEU A 125 10.23 9.23 -13.74
CA LEU A 125 11.51 9.48 -13.06
C LEU A 125 12.43 8.26 -13.13
N PRO A 126 13.74 8.40 -12.76
CA PRO A 126 14.66 7.26 -12.71
C PRO A 126 14.14 6.12 -11.84
N GLN A 127 14.13 4.91 -12.37
CA GLN A 127 13.68 3.70 -11.68
C GLN A 127 14.85 3.06 -10.91
N ILE A 128 15.30 3.74 -9.86
CA ILE A 128 16.42 3.32 -9.02
C ILE A 128 15.86 2.88 -7.67
N LYS A 129 16.26 1.71 -7.23
CA LYS A 129 15.92 1.24 -5.88
C LYS A 129 16.63 2.13 -4.86
N ALA A 130 15.86 2.90 -4.13
CA ALA A 130 16.34 3.80 -3.09
C ALA A 130 16.18 3.17 -1.70
N THR A 131 16.85 3.71 -0.70
CA THR A 131 16.77 3.25 0.71
C THR A 131 15.37 3.47 1.30
N ARG A 132 14.70 4.55 0.89
CA ARG A 132 13.29 4.82 1.25
C ARG A 132 12.42 4.66 0.01
N TYR A 133 11.27 4.04 0.19
CA TYR A 133 10.28 3.92 -0.89
C TYR A 133 9.85 5.32 -1.36
N HIS A 134 9.61 5.45 -2.65
CA HIS A 134 9.27 6.70 -3.34
C HIS A 134 10.27 7.85 -3.17
N GLN A 135 11.46 7.60 -2.62
CA GLN A 135 12.45 8.64 -2.33
C GLN A 135 12.74 9.53 -3.56
N ILE A 136 12.92 8.95 -4.72
CA ILE A 136 13.19 9.69 -5.96
C ILE A 136 12.04 10.66 -6.29
N ALA A 137 10.80 10.20 -6.21
CA ALA A 137 9.63 11.03 -6.51
C ALA A 137 9.36 12.06 -5.40
N LEU A 138 9.58 11.71 -4.14
CA LEU A 138 9.47 12.66 -3.03
C LEU A 138 10.55 13.74 -3.09
N ASP A 139 11.80 13.39 -3.38
CA ASP A 139 12.89 14.35 -3.57
C ASP A 139 12.61 15.28 -4.76
N TRP A 140 12.02 14.75 -5.82
CA TRP A 140 11.59 15.52 -6.98
C TRP A 140 10.50 16.54 -6.62
N LEU A 141 9.46 16.12 -5.89
CA LEU A 141 8.38 16.99 -5.41
C LEU A 141 8.90 18.08 -4.46
N LEU A 142 9.74 17.73 -3.49
CA LEU A 142 10.30 18.66 -2.51
C LEU A 142 11.23 19.71 -3.12
N ARG A 143 11.65 19.54 -4.36
CA ARG A 143 12.53 20.45 -5.10
C ARG A 143 11.89 21.02 -6.36
N ASP A 144 10.57 21.13 -6.36
CA ASP A 144 9.80 21.71 -7.46
C ASP A 144 10.18 21.12 -8.85
N GLY A 145 10.34 19.79 -8.93
CA GLY A 145 10.67 19.10 -10.16
C GLY A 145 12.12 19.24 -10.65
N SER A 146 13.02 19.81 -9.86
CA SER A 146 14.38 20.16 -10.33
C SER A 146 15.46 19.11 -10.05
N SER A 147 15.14 18.04 -9.30
CA SER A 147 16.15 17.07 -8.86
C SER A 147 16.52 16.03 -9.90
N TYR A 148 15.60 15.68 -10.78
CA TYR A 148 15.73 14.59 -11.76
C TYR A 148 15.05 14.98 -13.06
N ASP A 149 15.59 14.48 -14.17
CA ASP A 149 14.93 14.60 -15.48
C ASP A 149 13.69 13.71 -15.52
N GLU A 150 12.56 14.28 -15.94
CA GLU A 150 11.27 13.63 -16.08
C GLU A 150 11.01 13.30 -17.55
N ASP A 151 10.82 12.02 -17.87
CA ASP A 151 10.36 11.57 -19.19
C ASP A 151 8.85 11.26 -19.11
N ARG A 152 8.02 12.27 -19.35
CA ARG A 152 6.56 12.16 -19.25
C ARG A 152 5.97 11.17 -20.25
N GLU A 153 6.48 11.10 -21.47
CA GLU A 153 5.99 10.17 -22.47
C GLU A 153 6.23 8.71 -22.04
N LEU A 154 7.42 8.44 -21.52
CA LEU A 154 7.75 7.12 -20.98
C LEU A 154 6.95 6.83 -19.69
N GLY A 155 6.79 7.80 -18.80
CA GLY A 155 6.01 7.71 -17.58
C GLY A 155 4.55 7.33 -17.85
N GLU A 156 3.92 8.00 -18.81
CA GLU A 156 2.55 7.69 -19.21
C GLU A 156 2.42 6.28 -19.79
N ARG A 157 3.34 5.85 -20.64
CA ARG A 157 3.34 4.47 -21.21
C ARG A 157 3.50 3.42 -20.11
N ARG A 158 4.41 3.67 -19.14
CA ARG A 158 4.62 2.77 -17.99
C ARG A 158 3.41 2.73 -17.07
N ALA A 159 2.81 3.87 -16.77
CA ALA A 159 1.62 3.96 -15.94
C ALA A 159 0.44 3.19 -16.55
N ARG A 160 0.21 3.34 -17.85
CA ARG A 160 -0.82 2.56 -18.57
C ARG A 160 -0.55 1.05 -18.53
N ALA A 161 0.70 0.64 -18.70
CA ALA A 161 1.08 -0.76 -18.61
C ALA A 161 0.91 -1.31 -17.18
N ALA A 162 1.26 -0.52 -16.15
CA ALA A 162 1.07 -0.88 -14.76
C ALA A 162 -0.41 -1.00 -14.39
N LEU A 163 -1.25 -0.07 -14.83
CA LEU A 163 -2.71 -0.13 -14.63
C LEU A 163 -3.31 -1.37 -15.33
N LEU A 164 -2.83 -1.69 -16.53
CA LEU A 164 -3.27 -2.89 -17.23
C LEU A 164 -2.87 -4.16 -16.47
N LEU A 165 -1.66 -4.19 -15.90
CA LEU A 165 -1.19 -5.28 -15.05
C LEU A 165 -2.05 -5.39 -13.79
N GLU A 166 -2.31 -4.29 -13.11
CA GLU A 166 -3.17 -4.23 -11.92
C GLU A 166 -4.55 -4.83 -12.18
N LEU A 167 -5.19 -4.40 -13.28
CA LEU A 167 -6.52 -4.89 -13.68
C LEU A 167 -6.53 -6.35 -14.14
N ALA A 168 -5.38 -6.92 -14.51
CA ALA A 168 -5.25 -8.31 -14.93
C ALA A 168 -4.94 -9.26 -13.76
N LEU A 169 -4.53 -8.74 -12.61
CA LEU A 169 -4.22 -9.55 -11.43
C LEU A 169 -5.50 -10.03 -10.72
N PRO A 170 -5.48 -11.22 -10.10
CA PRO A 170 -6.63 -11.70 -9.34
C PRO A 170 -6.82 -10.88 -8.05
N GLY A 171 -8.05 -10.50 -7.75
CA GLY A 171 -8.41 -9.73 -6.57
C GLY A 171 -9.14 -8.44 -6.89
N SER A 172 -9.00 -7.45 -6.02
CA SER A 172 -9.60 -6.13 -6.17
C SER A 172 -8.57 -5.11 -6.66
N ALA A 173 -8.90 -4.30 -7.65
CA ALA A 173 -8.09 -3.19 -8.12
C ALA A 173 -8.70 -1.86 -7.65
N TYR A 174 -7.87 -0.98 -7.11
CA TYR A 174 -8.25 0.35 -6.65
C TYR A 174 -7.55 1.42 -7.48
N VAL A 175 -8.25 1.97 -8.44
CA VAL A 175 -7.76 3.01 -9.33
C VAL A 175 -7.94 4.38 -8.66
N TYR A 176 -6.83 5.03 -8.33
CA TYR A 176 -6.87 6.36 -7.74
C TYR A 176 -7.33 7.39 -8.78
N GLN A 177 -8.14 8.37 -8.35
CA GLN A 177 -8.71 9.39 -9.24
C GLN A 177 -7.65 10.05 -10.13
N GLY A 178 -7.86 10.02 -11.43
CA GLY A 178 -6.96 10.57 -12.44
C GLY A 178 -5.88 9.60 -12.94
N GLU A 179 -5.72 8.41 -12.36
CA GLU A 179 -4.86 7.36 -12.91
C GLU A 179 -5.35 6.89 -14.27
N GLU A 180 -6.66 6.76 -14.43
CA GLU A 180 -7.32 6.40 -15.69
C GLU A 180 -7.04 7.40 -16.80
N LEU A 181 -6.68 8.64 -16.46
CA LEU A 181 -6.30 9.70 -17.39
C LEU A 181 -4.77 9.84 -17.53
N GLY A 182 -3.99 9.10 -16.74
CA GLY A 182 -2.53 9.24 -16.70
C GLY A 182 -2.06 10.57 -16.12
N LEU A 183 -2.80 11.16 -15.14
CA LEU A 183 -2.43 12.44 -14.56
C LEU A 183 -1.11 12.36 -13.79
N PHE A 184 -0.31 13.40 -13.97
CA PHE A 184 0.94 13.64 -13.24
C PHE A 184 0.68 14.45 -11.98
N GLU A 185 1.67 14.47 -11.08
CA GLU A 185 1.70 15.46 -10.00
C GLU A 185 1.82 16.88 -10.56
N VAL A 186 1.30 17.85 -9.82
CA VAL A 186 1.29 19.29 -10.13
C VAL A 186 2.17 20.06 -9.17
#